data_5c3bdcb81b0c0ee3277070c007b6a2b7
#
_entry.id   5c3bdcb81b0c0ee3277070c007b6a2b7
#
_cell.length_a   1.000
_cell.length_b   1.000
_cell.length_c   1.000
_cell.angle_alpha   90.00
_cell.angle_beta   90.00
_cell.angle_gamma   90.00
#
_symmetry.space_group_name_H-M   'P 1'
#
loop_
_entity.id
_entity.type
_entity.pdbx_description
1 polymer ?
#
loop_
_entity_poly.entity_id
_entity_poly.type
_entity_poly.pdbx_seq_one_letter_code
_entity_poly.pdbx_strand_id
1 'polypeptide(L)'
;MLRASQTCQVWEAIHDLDNRRVVIKTLRENYIKDKGEIAALKHEFSVAGKFDHPQVIHVYEFDNFRGVAYLVLEFAISRNMKMAIREGVEELAYWTPKIIEDGAKGLGYMHQQGWVHCDVKPDNFLLGNEGNIKLIDFSIAQKKKSGLGKLFGGGSKVKGNVQGTRSYMSPEQIRGASLDDRADIYSYGCTIYELICGKVPYTATSPDQLLDKHLRAGIPSLQAANDNVTPEFSGLVERLMAKDPKQRPDTMDDVVRLLKNTKIYRIPPRKPAALVDREKAAATSGDDSTSAPDNG
;
A
#
# COMPACT_ATOMS: atom_id res chain seq x y z
N MET A 1 -18.88 12.65 -2.51
CA MET A 1 -18.22 11.45 -3.11
C MET A 1 -16.71 11.67 -3.05
N LEU A 2 -15.95 10.71 -2.52
CA LEU A 2 -14.50 10.80 -2.39
C LEU A 2 -13.78 10.27 -3.65
N ARG A 3 -14.24 9.14 -4.18
CA ARG A 3 -13.62 8.46 -5.33
C ARG A 3 -14.66 7.64 -6.10
N ALA A 4 -14.44 7.46 -7.40
CA ALA A 4 -15.14 6.49 -8.22
C ALA A 4 -14.13 5.66 -9.01
N SER A 5 -14.36 4.35 -9.10
CA SER A 5 -13.69 3.40 -9.99
C SER A 5 -14.65 3.00 -11.14
N GLN A 6 -14.25 2.01 -11.93
CA GLN A 6 -15.12 1.46 -12.95
C GLN A 6 -16.41 0.85 -12.38
N THR A 7 -16.31 0.11 -11.27
CA THR A 7 -17.40 -0.69 -10.69
C THR A 7 -17.92 -0.14 -9.37
N CYS A 8 -17.09 0.58 -8.60
CA CYS A 8 -17.39 1.07 -7.27
C CYS A 8 -17.36 2.60 -7.18
N GLN A 9 -18.06 3.13 -6.22
CA GLN A 9 -17.97 4.50 -5.74
C GLN A 9 -17.78 4.52 -4.22
N VAL A 10 -17.07 5.54 -3.75
CA VAL A 10 -16.67 5.69 -2.36
C VAL A 10 -17.17 7.04 -1.86
N TRP A 11 -17.91 7.03 -0.77
CA TRP A 11 -18.56 8.19 -0.18
C TRP A 11 -18.10 8.40 1.25
N GLU A 12 -17.95 9.64 1.65
CA GLU A 12 -17.89 10.00 3.06
C GLU A 12 -19.31 10.05 3.62
N ALA A 13 -19.48 9.52 4.82
CA ALA A 13 -20.72 9.54 5.57
C ALA A 13 -20.46 9.81 7.05
N ILE A 14 -21.52 10.20 7.76
CA ILE A 14 -21.51 10.36 9.22
C ILE A 14 -22.42 9.29 9.78
N HIS A 15 -21.95 8.57 10.79
CA HIS A 15 -22.73 7.56 11.50
C HIS A 15 -23.69 8.24 12.47
N ASP A 16 -24.99 7.96 12.35
CA ASP A 16 -26.06 8.73 13.01
C ASP A 16 -26.04 8.64 14.55
N LEU A 17 -25.51 7.55 15.12
CA LEU A 17 -25.56 7.33 16.56
C LEU A 17 -24.43 8.01 17.33
N ASP A 18 -23.23 8.06 16.76
CA ASP A 18 -22.01 8.54 17.44
C ASP A 18 -21.31 9.69 16.71
N ASN A 19 -21.89 10.21 15.63
CA ASN A 19 -21.34 11.26 14.76
C ASN A 19 -19.95 10.94 14.18
N ARG A 20 -19.55 9.66 14.18
CA ARG A 20 -18.29 9.21 13.63
C ARG A 20 -18.29 9.31 12.11
N ARG A 21 -17.23 9.89 11.55
CA ARG A 21 -17.01 9.87 10.11
C ARG A 21 -16.62 8.47 9.66
N VAL A 22 -17.28 7.98 8.63
CA VAL A 22 -17.02 6.68 8.01
C VAL A 22 -16.94 6.82 6.49
N VAL A 23 -16.47 5.78 5.84
CA VAL A 23 -16.48 5.66 4.38
C VAL A 23 -17.45 4.56 3.98
N ILE A 24 -18.32 4.84 3.02
CA ILE A 24 -19.20 3.86 2.38
C ILE A 24 -18.63 3.53 1.00
N LYS A 25 -18.20 2.28 0.80
CA LYS A 25 -17.82 1.74 -0.52
C LYS A 25 -18.99 0.93 -1.05
N THR A 26 -19.55 1.33 -2.19
CA THR A 26 -20.69 0.69 -2.82
C THR A 26 -20.51 0.53 -4.31
N LEU A 27 -21.32 -0.31 -4.94
CA LEU A 27 -21.28 -0.53 -6.38
C LEU A 27 -21.94 0.63 -7.13
N ARG A 28 -21.43 0.95 -8.33
CA ARG A 28 -22.11 1.87 -9.24
C ARG A 28 -23.39 1.24 -9.79
N GLU A 29 -24.33 2.06 -10.19
CA GLU A 29 -25.68 1.67 -10.63
C GLU A 29 -25.68 0.48 -11.60
N ASN A 30 -24.81 0.51 -12.62
CA ASN A 30 -24.71 -0.55 -13.62
C ASN A 30 -24.18 -1.89 -13.06
N TYR A 31 -23.61 -1.92 -11.85
CA TYR A 31 -22.99 -3.09 -11.23
C TYR A 31 -23.72 -3.58 -9.97
N ILE A 32 -24.81 -2.92 -9.55
CA ILE A 32 -25.54 -3.26 -8.31
C ILE A 32 -26.03 -4.73 -8.32
N LYS A 33 -26.38 -5.27 -9.49
CA LYS A 33 -26.85 -6.65 -9.67
C LYS A 33 -25.76 -7.61 -10.13
N ASP A 34 -24.52 -7.14 -10.31
CA ASP A 34 -23.41 -7.99 -10.73
C ASP A 34 -22.97 -8.87 -9.55
N LYS A 35 -23.21 -10.19 -9.68
CA LYS A 35 -22.89 -11.17 -8.63
C LYS A 35 -21.39 -11.26 -8.34
N GLY A 36 -20.55 -11.02 -9.33
CA GLY A 36 -19.09 -11.03 -9.17
C GLY A 36 -18.62 -9.84 -8.32
N GLU A 37 -19.12 -8.64 -8.60
CA GLU A 37 -18.79 -7.43 -7.87
C GLU A 37 -19.34 -7.46 -6.44
N ILE A 38 -20.56 -7.96 -6.23
CA ILE A 38 -21.14 -8.18 -4.89
C ILE A 38 -20.27 -9.18 -4.10
N ALA A 39 -19.86 -10.28 -4.75
CA ALA A 39 -19.00 -11.28 -4.12
C ALA A 39 -17.62 -10.71 -3.79
N ALA A 40 -17.08 -9.78 -4.59
CA ALA A 40 -15.82 -9.09 -4.31
C ALA A 40 -15.91 -8.20 -3.06
N LEU A 41 -16.99 -7.41 -2.88
CA LEU A 41 -17.21 -6.65 -1.65
C LEU A 41 -17.34 -7.56 -0.42
N LYS A 42 -18.12 -8.64 -0.55
CA LYS A 42 -18.27 -9.62 0.55
C LYS A 42 -16.94 -10.31 0.88
N HIS A 43 -16.14 -10.61 -0.14
CA HIS A 43 -14.81 -11.18 0.03
C HIS A 43 -13.89 -10.20 0.77
N GLU A 44 -13.86 -8.94 0.38
CA GLU A 44 -13.08 -7.88 1.05
C GLU A 44 -13.40 -7.82 2.55
N PHE A 45 -14.68 -7.86 2.93
CA PHE A 45 -15.09 -7.94 4.33
C PHE A 45 -14.63 -9.24 5.00
N SER A 46 -14.75 -10.38 4.31
CA SER A 46 -14.32 -11.68 4.86
C SER A 46 -12.83 -11.75 5.17
N VAL A 47 -12.03 -10.98 4.42
CA VAL A 47 -10.58 -10.82 4.62
C VAL A 47 -10.29 -9.87 5.77
N ALA A 48 -10.81 -8.64 5.70
CA ALA A 48 -10.36 -7.51 6.51
C ALA A 48 -11.30 -7.15 7.67
N GLY A 49 -12.50 -7.70 7.76
CA GLY A 49 -13.47 -7.35 8.82
C GLY A 49 -13.02 -7.70 10.25
N LYS A 50 -11.91 -8.44 10.40
CA LYS A 50 -11.28 -8.72 11.69
C LYS A 50 -9.90 -8.10 11.85
N PHE A 51 -9.45 -7.33 10.86
CA PHE A 51 -8.16 -6.68 10.93
C PHE A 51 -8.21 -5.48 11.86
N ASP A 52 -7.26 -5.42 12.77
CA ASP A 52 -7.06 -4.30 13.69
C ASP A 52 -5.56 -3.98 13.73
N HIS A 53 -5.14 -3.02 12.92
CA HIS A 53 -3.75 -2.61 12.82
C HIS A 53 -3.65 -1.15 12.32
N PRO A 54 -2.79 -0.30 12.91
CA PRO A 54 -2.73 1.12 12.57
C PRO A 54 -2.40 1.40 11.10
N GLN A 55 -1.67 0.52 10.41
CA GLN A 55 -1.32 0.65 9.00
C GLN A 55 -2.26 -0.10 8.04
N VAL A 56 -3.40 -0.61 8.52
CA VAL A 56 -4.43 -1.28 7.72
C VAL A 56 -5.75 -0.58 7.94
N ILE A 57 -6.52 -0.35 6.87
CA ILE A 57 -7.85 0.25 6.99
C ILE A 57 -8.79 -0.70 7.74
N HIS A 58 -9.53 -0.18 8.70
CA HIS A 58 -10.52 -0.99 9.38
C HIS A 58 -11.79 -1.10 8.53
N VAL A 59 -12.32 -2.32 8.38
CA VAL A 59 -13.58 -2.61 7.67
C VAL A 59 -14.61 -3.02 8.70
N TYR A 60 -15.54 -2.11 9.00
CA TYR A 60 -16.50 -2.29 10.09
C TYR A 60 -17.59 -3.27 9.75
N GLU A 61 -18.16 -3.16 8.53
CA GLU A 61 -19.40 -3.83 8.18
C GLU A 61 -19.51 -4.11 6.68
N PHE A 62 -20.18 -5.19 6.32
CA PHE A 62 -20.71 -5.45 4.99
C PHE A 62 -22.20 -5.70 5.13
N ASP A 63 -23.03 -4.93 4.42
CA ASP A 63 -24.47 -5.09 4.45
C ASP A 63 -25.10 -4.77 3.08
N ASN A 64 -26.43 -4.89 2.99
CA ASN A 64 -27.22 -4.61 1.81
C ASN A 64 -28.41 -3.74 2.17
N PHE A 65 -28.50 -2.56 1.58
CA PHE A 65 -29.64 -1.68 1.75
C PHE A 65 -30.41 -1.53 0.43
N ARG A 66 -31.68 -1.92 0.42
CA ARG A 66 -32.59 -1.88 -0.75
C ARG A 66 -31.98 -2.52 -2.01
N GLY A 67 -31.28 -3.63 -1.85
CA GLY A 67 -30.65 -4.36 -2.95
C GLY A 67 -29.27 -3.85 -3.35
N VAL A 68 -28.72 -2.83 -2.70
CA VAL A 68 -27.39 -2.28 -2.94
C VAL A 68 -26.43 -2.76 -1.86
N ALA A 69 -25.44 -3.58 -2.25
CA ALA A 69 -24.39 -4.04 -1.35
C ALA A 69 -23.38 -2.91 -1.07
N TYR A 70 -22.93 -2.81 0.17
CA TYR A 70 -21.94 -1.81 0.59
C TYR A 70 -21.03 -2.33 1.71
N LEU A 71 -19.88 -1.66 1.84
CA LEU A 71 -18.94 -1.77 2.97
C LEU A 71 -18.92 -0.46 3.74
N VAL A 72 -18.84 -0.57 5.06
CA VAL A 72 -18.53 0.55 5.96
C VAL A 72 -17.07 0.42 6.38
N LEU A 73 -16.28 1.46 6.11
CA LEU A 73 -14.85 1.47 6.40
C LEU A 73 -14.49 2.68 7.28
N GLU A 74 -13.33 2.58 7.90
CA GLU A 74 -12.69 3.69 8.60
C GLU A 74 -12.51 4.90 7.67
N PHE A 75 -12.79 6.09 8.20
CA PHE A 75 -12.48 7.33 7.51
C PHE A 75 -11.04 7.75 7.81
N ALA A 76 -10.20 7.78 6.79
CA ALA A 76 -8.84 8.29 6.88
C ALA A 76 -8.71 9.56 6.03
N ILE A 77 -8.32 10.68 6.65
CA ILE A 77 -8.00 11.92 5.92
C ILE A 77 -6.69 11.69 5.18
N SER A 78 -6.79 11.40 3.88
CA SER A 78 -5.64 10.97 3.10
C SER A 78 -5.90 11.06 1.60
N ARG A 79 -4.80 11.12 0.84
CA ARG A 79 -4.79 10.86 -0.61
C ARG A 79 -4.14 9.50 -0.86
N ASN A 80 -4.33 8.87 -2.00
CA ASN A 80 -3.56 7.66 -2.28
C ASN A 80 -2.12 8.01 -2.63
N MET A 81 -1.20 7.08 -2.36
CA MET A 81 0.23 7.26 -2.60
C MET A 81 0.53 7.54 -4.09
N LYS A 82 -0.24 6.98 -5.03
CA LYS A 82 -0.08 7.23 -6.47
C LYS A 82 -0.29 8.69 -6.83
N MET A 83 -1.30 9.33 -6.22
CA MET A 83 -1.53 10.77 -6.42
C MET A 83 -0.38 11.57 -5.83
N ALA A 84 0.06 11.24 -4.63
CA ALA A 84 1.18 11.91 -3.98
C ALA A 84 2.48 11.81 -4.80
N ILE A 85 2.79 10.64 -5.37
CA ILE A 85 3.93 10.45 -6.28
C ILE A 85 3.84 11.36 -7.50
N ARG A 86 2.63 11.49 -8.10
CA ARG A 86 2.41 12.36 -9.27
C ARG A 86 2.55 13.85 -8.98
N GLU A 87 2.29 14.26 -7.75
CA GLU A 87 2.44 15.65 -7.30
C GLU A 87 3.91 16.02 -7.08
N GLY A 88 4.76 15.05 -6.73
CA GLY A 88 6.21 15.23 -6.61
C GLY A 88 6.83 14.30 -5.58
N VAL A 89 7.83 13.53 -5.98
CA VAL A 89 8.53 12.59 -5.08
C VAL A 89 9.46 13.30 -4.10
N GLU A 90 9.93 14.51 -4.44
CA GLU A 90 10.81 15.32 -3.59
C GLU A 90 10.12 15.69 -2.28
N GLU A 91 8.82 16.00 -2.32
CA GLU A 91 8.03 16.32 -1.12
C GLU A 91 7.83 15.11 -0.22
N LEU A 92 7.85 13.90 -0.81
CA LEU A 92 7.71 12.64 -0.09
C LEU A 92 9.03 12.15 0.48
N ALA A 93 10.16 12.62 -0.05
CA ALA A 93 11.50 12.08 0.27
C ALA A 93 11.79 12.06 1.78
N TYR A 94 11.40 13.11 2.51
CA TYR A 94 11.55 13.18 3.96
C TYR A 94 10.77 12.08 4.69
N TRP A 95 9.57 11.77 4.22
CA TRP A 95 8.67 10.77 4.80
C TRP A 95 8.90 9.36 4.27
N THR A 96 9.67 9.21 3.19
CA THR A 96 9.89 7.91 2.52
C THR A 96 10.32 6.81 3.48
N PRO A 97 11.27 7.00 4.41
CA PRO A 97 11.67 5.94 5.35
C PRO A 97 10.48 5.42 6.17
N LYS A 98 9.65 6.34 6.69
CA LYS A 98 8.45 5.99 7.46
C LYS A 98 7.39 5.32 6.59
N ILE A 99 7.12 5.86 5.40
CA ILE A 99 6.12 5.33 4.45
C ILE A 99 6.43 3.88 4.10
N ILE A 100 7.69 3.57 3.75
CA ILE A 100 8.06 2.22 3.35
C ILE A 100 8.15 1.25 4.54
N GLU A 101 8.53 1.71 5.72
CA GLU A 101 8.53 0.87 6.92
C GLU A 101 7.09 0.54 7.34
N ASP A 102 6.22 1.54 7.41
CA ASP A 102 4.83 1.36 7.82
C ASP A 102 4.03 0.53 6.80
N GLY A 103 4.32 0.67 5.49
CA GLY A 103 3.74 -0.18 4.46
C GLY A 103 4.12 -1.63 4.58
N ALA A 104 5.39 -1.89 4.87
CA ALA A 104 5.85 -3.26 5.13
C ALA A 104 5.20 -3.85 6.39
N LYS A 105 5.00 -3.07 7.45
CA LYS A 105 4.29 -3.52 8.67
C LYS A 105 2.83 -3.87 8.38
N GLY A 106 2.10 -3.03 7.63
CA GLY A 106 0.72 -3.30 7.26
C GLY A 106 0.57 -4.60 6.46
N LEU A 107 1.43 -4.82 5.47
CA LEU A 107 1.48 -6.07 4.70
C LEU A 107 1.90 -7.25 5.58
N GLY A 108 2.89 -7.08 6.45
CA GLY A 108 3.33 -8.11 7.40
C GLY A 108 2.21 -8.57 8.33
N TYR A 109 1.44 -7.62 8.89
CA TYR A 109 0.27 -7.94 9.69
C TYR A 109 -0.75 -8.78 8.90
N MET A 110 -1.10 -8.38 7.68
CA MET A 110 -2.01 -9.13 6.81
C MET A 110 -1.49 -10.55 6.54
N HIS A 111 -0.19 -10.69 6.31
CA HIS A 111 0.46 -11.97 6.10
C HIS A 111 0.39 -12.87 7.35
N GLN A 112 0.55 -12.31 8.54
CA GLN A 112 0.40 -13.04 9.81
C GLN A 112 -1.04 -13.52 10.02
N GLN A 113 -2.05 -12.79 9.51
CA GLN A 113 -3.45 -13.22 9.49
C GLN A 113 -3.75 -14.30 8.43
N GLY A 114 -2.73 -14.77 7.70
CA GLY A 114 -2.84 -15.86 6.72
C GLY A 114 -3.31 -15.45 5.33
N TRP A 115 -3.18 -14.17 4.95
CA TRP A 115 -3.60 -13.64 3.67
C TRP A 115 -2.45 -13.05 2.88
N VAL A 116 -2.51 -13.16 1.55
CA VAL A 116 -1.66 -12.48 0.57
C VAL A 116 -2.52 -11.44 -0.13
N HIS A 117 -2.04 -10.20 -0.24
CA HIS A 117 -2.82 -9.08 -0.78
C HIS A 117 -3.09 -9.21 -2.28
N CYS A 118 -2.10 -9.64 -3.04
CA CYS A 118 -2.14 -9.88 -4.49
C CYS A 118 -2.30 -8.63 -5.38
N ASP A 119 -2.51 -7.43 -4.83
CA ASP A 119 -2.64 -6.16 -5.57
C ASP A 119 -1.87 -5.02 -4.90
N VAL A 120 -0.64 -5.29 -4.45
CA VAL A 120 0.21 -4.28 -3.81
C VAL A 120 0.68 -3.28 -4.87
N LYS A 121 0.28 -2.00 -4.69
CA LYS A 121 0.61 -0.86 -5.57
C LYS A 121 0.37 0.46 -4.85
N PRO A 122 0.92 1.59 -5.31
CA PRO A 122 0.72 2.89 -4.67
C PRO A 122 -0.75 3.31 -4.54
N ASP A 123 -1.62 2.87 -5.46
CA ASP A 123 -3.06 3.16 -5.41
C ASP A 123 -3.75 2.58 -4.17
N ASN A 124 -3.22 1.48 -3.61
CA ASN A 124 -3.77 0.75 -2.49
C ASN A 124 -3.12 1.12 -1.14
N PHE A 125 -2.35 2.19 -1.10
CA PHE A 125 -1.89 2.84 0.13
C PHE A 125 -2.48 4.25 0.23
N LEU A 126 -3.25 4.51 1.26
CA LEU A 126 -3.66 5.86 1.63
C LEU A 126 -2.50 6.52 2.37
N LEU A 127 -2.14 7.73 1.95
CA LEU A 127 -1.08 8.53 2.54
C LEU A 127 -1.69 9.74 3.22
N GLY A 128 -1.65 9.76 4.53
CA GLY A 128 -2.07 10.88 5.36
C GLY A 128 -0.92 11.87 5.64
N ASN A 129 -1.19 12.80 6.52
CA ASN A 129 -0.17 13.76 6.97
C ASN A 129 0.98 13.03 7.68
N GLU A 130 2.19 13.61 7.61
CA GLU A 130 3.37 13.10 8.31
C GLU A 130 3.78 11.67 7.92
N GLY A 131 3.48 11.27 6.69
CA GLY A 131 3.87 9.97 6.16
C GLY A 131 3.11 8.78 6.76
N ASN A 132 2.02 9.01 7.49
CA ASN A 132 1.17 7.94 7.98
C ASN A 132 0.48 7.24 6.81
N ILE A 133 0.45 5.91 6.81
CA ILE A 133 -0.19 5.17 5.74
C ILE A 133 -1.22 4.17 6.25
N LYS A 134 -2.16 3.82 5.37
CA LYS A 134 -3.08 2.70 5.56
C LYS A 134 -3.20 1.88 4.27
N LEU A 135 -3.02 0.58 4.39
CA LEU A 135 -3.27 -0.40 3.34
C LEU A 135 -4.77 -0.57 3.13
N ILE A 136 -5.23 -0.58 1.88
CA ILE A 136 -6.64 -0.69 1.49
C ILE A 136 -6.84 -1.70 0.36
N ASP A 137 -8.10 -2.06 0.11
CA ASP A 137 -8.57 -2.86 -1.02
C ASP A 137 -8.10 -4.32 -1.01
N PHE A 138 -8.86 -5.16 -0.31
CA PHE A 138 -8.60 -6.59 -0.14
C PHE A 138 -9.45 -7.47 -1.07
N SER A 139 -10.05 -6.88 -2.11
CA SER A 139 -11.05 -7.52 -2.99
C SER A 139 -10.53 -8.75 -3.74
N ILE A 140 -9.22 -8.85 -3.98
CA ILE A 140 -8.58 -10.00 -4.65
C ILE A 140 -7.55 -10.72 -3.79
N ALA A 141 -7.53 -10.43 -2.48
CA ALA A 141 -6.64 -11.09 -1.54
C ALA A 141 -6.86 -12.61 -1.53
N GLN A 142 -5.79 -13.37 -1.34
CA GLN A 142 -5.85 -14.84 -1.34
C GLN A 142 -5.37 -15.41 -0.02
N LYS A 143 -6.03 -16.45 0.46
CA LYS A 143 -5.60 -17.16 1.65
C LYS A 143 -4.32 -17.92 1.36
N LYS A 144 -3.33 -17.84 2.27
CA LYS A 144 -2.10 -18.61 2.17
C LYS A 144 -2.42 -20.10 2.14
N LYS A 145 -1.84 -20.83 1.20
CA LYS A 145 -1.96 -22.29 1.16
C LYS A 145 -1.05 -22.90 2.20
N SER A 146 -1.60 -23.59 3.18
CA SER A 146 -0.85 -24.37 4.18
C SER A 146 -0.41 -25.73 3.61
N GLY A 147 0.84 -26.12 3.83
CA GLY A 147 1.47 -27.44 3.68
C GLY A 147 0.93 -28.37 2.55
N LEU A 148 -0.07 -29.19 2.86
CA LEU A 148 -0.66 -30.17 1.95
C LEU A 148 -1.42 -29.58 0.75
N GLY A 149 -1.93 -28.34 0.85
CA GLY A 149 -2.64 -27.65 -0.24
C GLY A 149 -1.75 -27.17 -1.39
N LYS A 150 -0.41 -27.19 -1.23
CA LYS A 150 0.54 -26.80 -2.29
C LYS A 150 0.58 -27.79 -3.45
N LEU A 151 0.16 -29.05 -3.23
CA LEU A 151 0.24 -30.13 -4.22
C LEU A 151 -0.96 -30.20 -5.17
N PHE A 152 -2.10 -29.57 -4.86
CA PHE A 152 -3.35 -29.71 -5.62
C PHE A 152 -3.97 -28.39 -6.10
N GLY A 153 -3.21 -27.30 -6.21
CA GLY A 153 -3.77 -26.01 -6.51
C GLY A 153 -3.52 -25.53 -7.93
N GLY A 154 -4.47 -25.72 -8.82
CA GLY A 154 -4.59 -24.93 -10.05
C GLY A 154 -4.69 -23.45 -9.69
N GLY A 155 -3.77 -22.62 -10.18
CA GLY A 155 -3.77 -21.17 -9.97
C GLY A 155 -5.08 -20.58 -10.51
N SER A 156 -5.79 -19.82 -9.69
CA SER A 156 -6.86 -18.95 -10.20
C SER A 156 -6.24 -18.00 -11.21
N LYS A 157 -6.66 -18.10 -12.48
CA LYS A 157 -6.30 -17.09 -13.47
C LYS A 157 -6.78 -15.74 -12.95
N VAL A 158 -5.84 -14.84 -12.66
CA VAL A 158 -6.13 -13.48 -12.26
C VAL A 158 -6.92 -12.81 -13.39
N LYS A 159 -8.23 -12.71 -13.22
CA LYS A 159 -9.10 -11.90 -14.08
C LYS A 159 -8.90 -10.42 -13.69
N GLY A 160 -7.75 -9.87 -14.03
CA GLY A 160 -7.46 -8.46 -13.83
C GLY A 160 -7.26 -7.78 -15.18
N ASN A 161 -8.30 -7.14 -15.68
CA ASN A 161 -8.28 -6.43 -16.96
C ASN A 161 -7.97 -4.94 -16.79
N VAL A 162 -7.17 -4.56 -15.79
CA VAL A 162 -6.81 -3.16 -15.53
C VAL A 162 -5.34 -2.95 -15.85
N GLN A 163 -5.06 -2.13 -16.84
CA GLN A 163 -3.71 -1.85 -17.36
C GLN A 163 -2.71 -1.40 -16.28
N GLY A 164 -3.15 -0.69 -15.24
CA GLY A 164 -2.30 -0.22 -14.14
C GLY A 164 -1.80 -1.30 -13.19
N THR A 165 -2.58 -2.35 -12.93
CA THR A 165 -2.22 -3.44 -12.02
C THR A 165 -1.05 -4.28 -12.53
N ARG A 166 -0.91 -4.44 -13.85
CA ARG A 166 0.17 -5.23 -14.47
C ARG A 166 1.57 -4.70 -14.17
N SER A 167 1.72 -3.41 -13.88
CA SER A 167 3.02 -2.76 -13.59
C SER A 167 3.67 -3.18 -12.27
N TYR A 168 2.96 -3.94 -11.43
CA TYR A 168 3.45 -4.40 -10.11
C TYR A 168 3.36 -5.92 -9.97
N MET A 169 2.83 -6.61 -10.97
CA MET A 169 2.53 -8.04 -10.91
C MET A 169 3.80 -8.87 -10.78
N SER A 170 3.83 -9.77 -9.80
CA SER A 170 4.98 -10.64 -9.57
C SER A 170 5.10 -11.72 -10.65
N PRO A 171 6.32 -12.23 -10.93
CA PRO A 171 6.54 -13.30 -11.90
C PRO A 171 5.68 -14.55 -11.67
N GLU A 172 5.46 -14.93 -10.42
CA GLU A 172 4.63 -16.08 -10.05
C GLU A 172 3.14 -15.82 -10.26
N GLN A 173 2.65 -14.58 -10.05
CA GLN A 173 1.29 -14.20 -10.42
C GLN A 173 1.07 -14.30 -11.92
N ILE A 174 2.01 -13.80 -12.72
CA ILE A 174 1.96 -13.88 -14.18
C ILE A 174 1.92 -15.32 -14.66
N ARG A 175 2.69 -16.23 -14.01
CA ARG A 175 2.72 -17.67 -14.33
C ARG A 175 1.50 -18.43 -13.82
N GLY A 176 0.61 -17.80 -13.04
CA GLY A 176 -0.51 -18.47 -12.38
C GLY A 176 -0.08 -19.49 -11.33
N ALA A 177 1.09 -19.31 -10.74
CA ALA A 177 1.61 -20.19 -9.68
C ALA A 177 0.91 -19.94 -8.34
N SER A 178 1.14 -20.82 -7.36
CA SER A 178 0.70 -20.61 -5.98
C SER A 178 1.43 -19.42 -5.37
N LEU A 179 0.68 -18.52 -4.74
CA LEU A 179 1.22 -17.29 -4.14
C LEU A 179 1.49 -17.49 -2.65
N ASP A 180 2.53 -16.83 -2.18
CA ASP A 180 2.85 -16.60 -0.77
C ASP A 180 3.31 -15.15 -0.55
N ASP A 181 3.78 -14.80 0.64
CA ASP A 181 4.22 -13.46 1.05
C ASP A 181 5.17 -12.81 0.05
N ARG A 182 6.00 -13.63 -0.61
CA ARG A 182 7.02 -13.16 -1.54
C ARG A 182 6.44 -12.57 -2.83
N ALA A 183 5.19 -12.88 -3.18
CA ALA A 183 4.50 -12.22 -4.29
C ALA A 183 4.24 -10.74 -3.96
N ASP A 184 3.73 -10.45 -2.76
CA ASP A 184 3.52 -9.08 -2.29
C ASP A 184 4.86 -8.35 -2.06
N ILE A 185 5.91 -9.05 -1.61
CA ILE A 185 7.26 -8.47 -1.47
C ILE A 185 7.79 -7.95 -2.82
N TYR A 186 7.60 -8.70 -3.92
CA TYR A 186 7.95 -8.24 -5.25
C TYR A 186 7.19 -6.97 -5.66
N SER A 187 5.88 -7.00 -5.52
CA SER A 187 5.00 -5.87 -5.85
C SER A 187 5.30 -4.65 -4.98
N TYR A 188 5.69 -4.89 -3.73
CA TYR A 188 6.13 -3.83 -2.81
C TYR A 188 7.48 -3.24 -3.23
N GLY A 189 8.41 -4.06 -3.71
CA GLY A 189 9.66 -3.59 -4.33
C GLY A 189 9.39 -2.65 -5.52
N CYS A 190 8.45 -3.00 -6.40
CA CYS A 190 8.01 -2.13 -7.50
C CYS A 190 7.36 -0.82 -6.98
N THR A 191 6.59 -0.90 -5.90
CA THR A 191 5.97 0.27 -5.24
C THR A 191 7.02 1.20 -4.65
N ILE A 192 8.03 0.67 -3.96
CA ILE A 192 9.16 1.46 -3.43
C ILE A 192 9.96 2.10 -4.57
N TYR A 193 10.21 1.35 -5.65
CA TYR A 193 10.89 1.88 -6.82
C TYR A 193 10.17 3.12 -7.36
N GLU A 194 8.84 3.03 -7.53
CA GLU A 194 8.06 4.15 -8.04
C GLU A 194 7.99 5.32 -7.05
N LEU A 195 7.87 5.05 -5.75
CA LEU A 195 7.86 6.08 -4.71
C LEU A 195 9.14 6.95 -4.74
N ILE A 196 10.29 6.34 -5.07
CA ILE A 196 11.58 7.03 -5.11
C ILE A 196 11.87 7.68 -6.46
N CYS A 197 11.47 7.04 -7.56
CA CYS A 197 11.81 7.47 -8.92
C CYS A 197 10.70 8.25 -9.63
N GLY A 198 9.48 8.30 -9.07
CA GLY A 198 8.32 8.89 -9.73
C GLY A 198 7.76 8.09 -10.91
N LYS A 199 8.37 6.96 -11.25
CA LYS A 199 7.99 6.11 -12.39
C LYS A 199 8.12 4.63 -12.05
N VAL A 200 7.26 3.80 -12.66
CA VAL A 200 7.30 2.35 -12.52
C VAL A 200 8.62 1.76 -13.08
N PRO A 201 9.09 0.61 -12.57
CA PRO A 201 10.34 0.00 -13.01
C PRO A 201 10.32 -0.45 -14.46
N TYR A 202 9.15 -0.84 -14.97
CA TYR A 202 9.00 -1.27 -16.36
C TYR A 202 7.85 -0.57 -17.05
N THR A 203 8.09 -0.14 -18.30
CA THR A 203 7.09 0.38 -19.22
C THR A 203 7.17 -0.40 -20.51
N ALA A 204 6.05 -0.55 -21.25
CA ALA A 204 6.00 -1.22 -22.52
C ALA A 204 4.85 -0.67 -23.37
N THR A 205 4.88 -0.93 -24.68
CA THR A 205 3.85 -0.52 -25.63
C THR A 205 2.63 -1.46 -25.64
N SER A 206 2.81 -2.71 -25.14
CA SER A 206 1.71 -3.65 -24.99
C SER A 206 1.70 -4.30 -23.60
N PRO A 207 0.52 -4.76 -23.14
CA PRO A 207 0.41 -5.48 -21.87
C PRO A 207 1.30 -6.73 -21.80
N ASP A 208 1.39 -7.50 -22.88
CA ASP A 208 2.18 -8.74 -22.92
C ASP A 208 3.69 -8.45 -22.83
N GLN A 209 4.18 -7.41 -23.49
CA GLN A 209 5.56 -6.95 -23.36
C GLN A 209 5.87 -6.48 -21.94
N LEU A 210 4.91 -5.82 -21.25
CA LEU A 210 5.08 -5.41 -19.86
C LEU A 210 5.21 -6.63 -18.95
N LEU A 211 4.35 -7.63 -19.13
CA LEU A 211 4.42 -8.89 -18.37
C LEU A 211 5.74 -9.64 -18.64
N ASP A 212 6.21 -9.67 -19.91
CA ASP A 212 7.48 -10.30 -20.25
C ASP A 212 8.66 -9.58 -19.55
N LYS A 213 8.64 -8.24 -19.45
CA LYS A 213 9.64 -7.50 -18.67
C LYS A 213 9.64 -7.89 -17.18
N HIS A 214 8.48 -8.05 -16.56
CA HIS A 214 8.39 -8.55 -15.19
C HIS A 214 8.97 -9.96 -15.05
N LEU A 215 8.83 -10.80 -16.07
CA LEU A 215 9.37 -12.18 -16.08
C LEU A 215 10.87 -12.22 -16.29
N ARG A 216 11.46 -11.39 -17.17
CA ARG A 216 12.79 -11.61 -17.75
C ARG A 216 13.73 -10.42 -17.75
N ALA A 217 13.22 -9.18 -17.79
CA ALA A 217 14.09 -8.02 -17.89
C ALA A 217 14.91 -7.81 -16.62
N GLY A 218 16.13 -7.30 -16.77
CA GLY A 218 16.94 -6.84 -15.65
C GLY A 218 16.19 -5.81 -14.80
N ILE A 219 16.47 -5.77 -13.51
CA ILE A 219 15.87 -4.83 -12.59
C ILE A 219 16.57 -3.47 -12.77
N PRO A 220 15.85 -2.38 -13.08
CA PRO A 220 16.48 -1.08 -13.25
C PRO A 220 17.06 -0.59 -11.93
N SER A 221 18.30 -0.07 -11.96
CA SER A 221 18.93 0.48 -10.76
C SER A 221 18.23 1.75 -10.29
N LEU A 222 17.92 1.82 -8.99
CA LEU A 222 17.45 3.04 -8.35
C LEU A 222 18.45 4.18 -8.43
N GLN A 223 19.75 3.87 -8.30
CA GLN A 223 20.81 4.87 -8.38
C GLN A 223 20.91 5.54 -9.76
N ALA A 224 20.61 4.80 -10.83
CA ALA A 224 20.58 5.38 -12.17
C ALA A 224 19.42 6.36 -12.36
N ALA A 225 18.37 6.25 -11.55
CA ALA A 225 17.18 7.11 -11.57
C ALA A 225 17.25 8.24 -10.53
N ASN A 226 17.96 8.03 -9.42
CA ASN A 226 18.16 8.99 -8.33
C ASN A 226 19.54 8.76 -7.68
N ASP A 227 20.49 9.62 -7.99
CA ASP A 227 21.90 9.53 -7.56
C ASP A 227 22.09 9.75 -6.04
N ASN A 228 21.10 10.34 -5.37
CA ASN A 228 21.08 10.48 -3.91
C ASN A 228 20.74 9.17 -3.18
N VAL A 229 20.27 8.14 -3.88
CA VAL A 229 20.02 6.82 -3.28
C VAL A 229 21.33 6.09 -3.01
N THR A 230 21.45 5.43 -1.86
CA THR A 230 22.62 4.63 -1.53
C THR A 230 22.70 3.34 -2.36
N PRO A 231 23.90 2.80 -2.65
CA PRO A 231 24.06 1.51 -3.32
C PRO A 231 23.38 0.37 -2.56
N GLU A 232 23.48 0.40 -1.24
CA GLU A 232 22.91 -0.61 -0.33
C GLU A 232 21.41 -0.66 -0.43
N PHE A 233 20.74 0.52 -0.49
CA PHE A 233 19.30 0.57 -0.64
C PHE A 233 18.85 0.16 -2.06
N SER A 234 19.59 0.57 -3.10
CA SER A 234 19.34 0.09 -4.46
C SER A 234 19.41 -1.44 -4.54
N GLY A 235 20.45 -2.05 -3.96
CA GLY A 235 20.58 -3.50 -3.89
C GLY A 235 19.48 -4.18 -3.08
N LEU A 236 19.00 -3.54 -2.01
CA LEU A 236 17.86 -4.05 -1.26
C LEU A 236 16.60 -4.09 -2.15
N VAL A 237 16.25 -3.00 -2.85
CA VAL A 237 15.07 -2.97 -3.73
C VAL A 237 15.22 -3.96 -4.88
N GLU A 238 16.41 -4.11 -5.46
CA GLU A 238 16.68 -5.15 -6.45
C GLU A 238 16.42 -6.55 -5.90
N ARG A 239 16.82 -6.83 -4.65
CA ARG A 239 16.54 -8.08 -3.96
C ARG A 239 15.03 -8.30 -3.75
N LEU A 240 14.27 -7.28 -3.36
CA LEU A 240 12.81 -7.39 -3.24
C LEU A 240 12.17 -7.77 -4.60
N MET A 241 12.72 -7.22 -5.70
CA MET A 241 12.23 -7.43 -7.06
C MET A 241 12.88 -8.63 -7.78
N ALA A 242 13.64 -9.48 -7.09
CA ALA A 242 14.25 -10.67 -7.68
C ALA A 242 13.19 -11.55 -8.38
N LYS A 243 13.54 -12.08 -9.58
CA LYS A 243 12.59 -12.85 -10.41
C LYS A 243 12.28 -14.21 -9.80
N ASP A 244 13.26 -14.83 -9.16
CA ASP A 244 13.07 -16.03 -8.35
C ASP A 244 12.63 -15.63 -6.93
N PRO A 245 11.43 -16.06 -6.47
CA PRO A 245 10.96 -15.76 -5.12
C PRO A 245 11.91 -16.20 -4.01
N LYS A 246 12.73 -17.24 -4.25
CA LYS A 246 13.71 -17.75 -3.27
C LYS A 246 14.86 -16.78 -3.00
N GLN A 247 15.11 -15.83 -3.88
CA GLN A 247 16.13 -14.79 -3.71
C GLN A 247 15.62 -13.57 -2.93
N ARG A 248 14.30 -13.47 -2.72
CA ARG A 248 13.68 -12.41 -1.94
C ARG A 248 13.75 -12.73 -0.43
N PRO A 249 13.52 -11.75 0.45
CA PRO A 249 13.22 -12.04 1.85
C PRO A 249 12.02 -12.98 1.97
N ASP A 250 12.00 -13.83 3.00
CA ASP A 250 10.92 -14.79 3.16
C ASP A 250 9.64 -14.15 3.69
N THR A 251 9.76 -13.12 4.53
CA THR A 251 8.64 -12.44 5.20
C THR A 251 8.74 -10.92 5.12
N MET A 252 7.62 -10.23 5.34
CA MET A 252 7.63 -8.77 5.49
C MET A 252 8.34 -8.31 6.77
N ASP A 253 8.42 -9.14 7.81
CA ASP A 253 9.20 -8.82 9.01
C ASP A 253 10.70 -8.77 8.69
N ASP A 254 11.17 -9.65 7.78
CA ASP A 254 12.53 -9.58 7.24
C ASP A 254 12.75 -8.29 6.45
N VAL A 255 11.75 -7.89 5.63
CA VAL A 255 11.81 -6.62 4.89
C VAL A 255 11.89 -5.43 5.86
N VAL A 256 11.08 -5.38 6.90
CA VAL A 256 11.11 -4.31 7.94
C VAL A 256 12.50 -4.24 8.58
N ARG A 257 13.09 -5.38 8.95
CA ARG A 257 14.45 -5.41 9.53
C ARG A 257 15.50 -4.87 8.57
N LEU A 258 15.43 -5.25 7.30
CA LEU A 258 16.35 -4.76 6.26
C LEU A 258 16.19 -3.27 6.03
N LEU A 259 14.96 -2.76 5.94
CA LEU A 259 14.66 -1.34 5.76
C LEU A 259 15.22 -0.48 6.90
N LYS A 260 15.05 -0.92 8.16
CA LYS A 260 15.58 -0.22 9.34
C LYS A 260 17.11 -0.12 9.36
N ASN A 261 17.78 -1.12 8.82
CA ASN A 261 19.25 -1.20 8.81
C ASN A 261 19.90 -0.66 7.54
N THR A 262 19.11 -0.17 6.57
CA THR A 262 19.63 0.32 5.30
C THR A 262 19.32 1.80 5.11
N LYS A 263 20.34 2.63 5.01
CA LYS A 263 20.21 4.06 4.75
C LYS A 263 19.70 4.27 3.31
N ILE A 264 18.61 5.01 3.13
CA ILE A 264 18.01 5.23 1.81
C ILE A 264 18.80 6.26 1.00
N TYR A 265 19.06 7.43 1.59
CA TYR A 265 19.67 8.56 0.91
C TYR A 265 21.07 8.84 1.43
N ARG A 266 21.97 9.23 0.54
CA ARG A 266 23.33 9.71 0.87
C ARG A 266 23.25 11.03 1.63
N ILE A 267 22.48 11.97 1.10
CA ILE A 267 22.16 13.26 1.72
C ILE A 267 20.73 13.18 2.24
N PRO A 268 20.49 13.35 3.55
CA PRO A 268 19.15 13.33 4.10
C PRO A 268 18.23 14.36 3.41
N PRO A 269 16.99 13.99 3.05
CA PRO A 269 16.03 14.94 2.50
C PRO A 269 15.73 16.07 3.47
N ARG A 270 15.44 17.25 2.93
CA ARG A 270 15.08 18.41 3.74
C ARG A 270 13.77 18.17 4.48
N LYS A 271 13.73 18.63 5.73
CA LYS A 271 12.50 18.63 6.53
C LYS A 271 11.49 19.60 5.92
N PRO A 272 10.21 19.23 5.78
CA PRO A 272 9.16 20.13 5.28
C PRO A 272 9.06 21.41 6.11
N ALA A 273 8.93 22.56 5.46
CA ALA A 273 8.88 23.89 6.12
C ALA A 273 7.78 23.95 7.19
N ALA A 274 6.61 23.39 6.93
CA ALA A 274 5.50 23.34 7.90
C ALA A 274 5.86 22.62 9.22
N LEU A 275 6.75 21.62 9.20
CA LEU A 275 7.25 20.97 10.42
C LEU A 275 8.26 21.84 11.15
N VAL A 276 9.14 22.51 10.42
CA VAL A 276 10.13 23.43 11.00
C VAL A 276 9.42 24.58 11.72
N ASP A 277 8.35 25.12 11.12
CA ASP A 277 7.56 26.21 11.70
C ASP A 277 6.78 25.75 12.95
N ARG A 278 6.22 24.54 12.95
CA ARG A 278 5.56 23.96 14.13
C ARG A 278 6.53 23.75 15.29
N GLU A 279 7.74 23.25 15.02
CA GLU A 279 8.75 23.07 16.08
C GLU A 279 9.23 24.40 16.65
N LYS A 280 9.41 25.42 15.81
CA LYS A 280 9.72 26.78 16.28
C LYS A 280 8.61 27.35 17.16
N ALA A 281 7.35 27.18 16.75
CA ALA A 281 6.20 27.62 17.54
C ALA A 281 6.09 26.91 18.89
N ALA A 282 6.34 25.59 18.92
CA ALA A 282 6.35 24.81 20.15
C ALA A 282 7.50 25.20 21.10
N ALA A 283 8.68 25.50 20.56
CA ALA A 283 9.83 25.97 21.35
C ALA A 283 9.60 27.35 21.99
N THR A 284 8.89 28.25 21.27
CA THR A 284 8.55 29.59 21.80
C THR A 284 7.43 29.57 22.85
N SER A 285 6.53 28.58 22.80
CA SER A 285 5.44 28.45 23.80
C SER A 285 5.86 27.74 25.10
N GLY A 286 7.02 27.09 25.13
CA GLY A 286 7.55 26.39 26.30
C GLY A 286 8.35 27.26 27.28
N ASP A 287 8.74 28.48 26.89
CA ASP A 287 9.62 29.37 27.68
C ASP A 287 8.89 30.37 28.60
N ASP A 288 7.53 30.42 28.51
CA ASP A 288 6.73 31.41 29.24
C ASP A 288 6.16 30.91 30.60
N SER A 289 6.58 29.70 31.06
CA SER A 289 6.04 29.11 32.30
C SER A 289 6.93 29.18 33.54
N THR A 290 8.05 29.95 33.50
CA THR A 290 8.97 30.07 34.66
C THR A 290 9.23 31.53 35.06
N SER A 291 8.17 32.29 35.35
CA SER A 291 8.32 33.49 36.15
C SER A 291 7.07 33.76 37.00
N ALA A 292 6.91 33.01 38.10
CA ALA A 292 6.10 33.43 39.20
C ALA A 292 6.97 34.42 40.03
N PRO A 293 6.53 35.66 40.31
CA PRO A 293 7.23 36.48 41.26
C PRO A 293 6.99 35.98 42.66
N ASP A 294 8.07 35.70 43.35
CA ASP A 294 8.15 35.53 44.81
C ASP A 294 7.79 36.86 45.44
N ASN A 295 6.62 36.96 46.05
CA ASN A 295 6.24 38.09 46.90
C ASN A 295 6.24 37.61 48.34
N GLY A 296 7.23 38.15 49.08
CA GLY A 296 7.42 38.04 50.51
C GLY A 296 6.31 38.63 51.39
#